data_f2bd08ff718b9fc475bfb3a211250f2e
#
_entry.id   f2bd08ff718b9fc475bfb3a211250f2e
#
_cell.length_a   1.000
_cell.length_b   1.000
_cell.length_c   1.000
_cell.angle_alpha   90.00
_cell.angle_beta   90.00
_cell.angle_gamma   90.00
#
_symmetry.space_group_name_H-M   'P 1'
#
loop_
_entity.id
_entity.type
_entity.pdbx_description
1 polymer ?
#
loop_
_entity_poly.entity_id
_entity_poly.type
_entity_poly.pdbx_seq_one_letter_code
_entity_poly.pdbx_strand_id
1 'polypeptide(L)'
;MKKWTIEDSKELYNIKGWGTSYFGINESGHVYVTPCKDNRQLDLCEIMDELVLRDVTPPVLLRFPDILDNRIEKISSCFEIAKKEYKYEGDNFIIYPIKVNQMQPVVDEIISHGKKFNLGLEAGSKPELHAVIAVQCQSDSPIICNGYKDQSYIELALLAQKMGKRIFIVVEKLNEIDIIAKAAKKLNVMPNIGIRIKLASTGSGKWAESGGDASKFGLTASELLQALEKLDEKGLHDCLRLIHFHIGSQITKIRRIQTALTEAAQYYANLRKMGYNVDFVDCGGGLGVDYDGTRSSNSESSVNYSIQEYVNDCVSTFVDASNKHGIPHPNIITESGRNVAAHHSILVINVLETASLPEMSEEFEAKDTDHQLVRELYKIWDNLNSRNMLEDWHDAEQIREESLELFSHGMVDLKTRAEIEAMYWSVCHEINTLAKGMKHVPDELRNLDKLLADKYFCNFSLFQSLPDSWAIDQLFPVMPIQRLNERPTRKATLQDITCDSDGKIANFVSGGRTSHVLPVHALRRNEPYYLGVFLVGAYQEILGDLHNLFGDTNAVHLSVKDGSYHIDQIIDGETVEEVLEYVQYNPKKLVRQLEIWVTKSVKQGKISLEEGKEFLSNYRSGLYGYTYLE
;
A
#
# COMPACT_ATOMS: atom_id res chain seq x y z
N MET A 1 30.00 -10.66 -22.78
CA MET A 1 29.06 -9.89 -21.93
C MET A 1 29.62 -9.75 -20.52
N LYS A 2 29.44 -8.59 -19.86
CA LYS A 2 29.81 -8.42 -18.44
C LYS A 2 28.99 -9.41 -17.59
N LYS A 3 29.65 -10.10 -16.66
CA LYS A 3 28.97 -11.02 -15.74
C LYS A 3 27.99 -10.22 -14.88
N TRP A 4 26.75 -10.69 -14.76
CA TRP A 4 25.74 -10.09 -13.88
C TRP A 4 26.15 -10.24 -12.41
N THR A 5 25.90 -9.23 -11.62
CA THR A 5 26.25 -9.18 -10.20
C THR A 5 25.06 -8.78 -9.34
N ILE A 6 25.14 -9.04 -8.05
CA ILE A 6 24.14 -8.61 -7.07
C ILE A 6 23.96 -7.06 -7.08
N GLU A 7 25.05 -6.29 -7.30
CA GLU A 7 24.96 -4.84 -7.40
C GLU A 7 24.15 -4.40 -8.61
N ASP A 8 24.26 -5.09 -9.77
CA ASP A 8 23.43 -4.82 -10.93
C ASP A 8 21.93 -5.05 -10.59
N SER A 9 21.59 -6.06 -9.79
CA SER A 9 20.21 -6.29 -9.31
C SER A 9 19.76 -5.23 -8.31
N LYS A 10 20.64 -4.81 -7.38
CA LYS A 10 20.33 -3.72 -6.43
C LYS A 10 20.01 -2.40 -7.14
N GLU A 11 20.73 -2.11 -8.22
CA GLU A 11 20.48 -0.93 -9.06
C GLU A 11 19.19 -1.09 -9.87
N LEU A 12 18.99 -2.27 -10.48
CA LEU A 12 17.83 -2.55 -11.32
C LEU A 12 16.50 -2.37 -10.56
N TYR A 13 16.40 -2.92 -9.35
CA TYR A 13 15.19 -2.85 -8.53
C TYR A 13 15.18 -1.65 -7.56
N ASN A 14 16.23 -0.84 -7.55
CA ASN A 14 16.40 0.33 -6.68
C ASN A 14 16.20 0.05 -5.18
N ILE A 15 16.57 -1.15 -4.72
CA ILE A 15 16.32 -1.60 -3.34
C ILE A 15 17.01 -0.70 -2.30
N LYS A 16 18.14 -0.09 -2.63
CA LYS A 16 18.84 0.87 -1.76
C LYS A 16 18.03 2.15 -1.53
N GLY A 17 17.25 2.58 -2.52
CA GLY A 17 16.43 3.78 -2.45
C GLY A 17 15.21 3.60 -1.55
N TRP A 18 14.27 2.74 -1.94
CA TRP A 18 13.01 2.54 -1.22
C TRP A 18 13.16 1.67 0.04
N GLY A 19 14.16 0.79 0.08
CA GLY A 19 14.34 -0.17 1.17
C GLY A 19 14.80 0.45 2.50
N THR A 20 15.27 1.70 2.51
CA THR A 20 15.73 2.45 3.70
C THR A 20 16.63 1.67 4.66
N SER A 21 17.46 0.77 4.12
CA SER A 21 18.36 -0.16 4.85
C SER A 21 17.64 -1.26 5.64
N TYR A 22 16.35 -1.48 5.45
CA TYR A 22 15.66 -2.67 5.98
C TYR A 22 15.81 -3.86 5.05
N PHE A 23 15.99 -3.64 3.76
CA PHE A 23 16.02 -4.67 2.73
C PHE A 23 17.32 -4.67 1.95
N GLY A 24 17.81 -5.86 1.62
CA GLY A 24 19.01 -6.04 0.82
C GLY A 24 19.02 -7.38 0.09
N ILE A 25 20.11 -7.66 -0.63
CA ILE A 25 20.32 -8.91 -1.37
C ILE A 25 21.61 -9.54 -0.86
N ASN A 26 21.55 -10.80 -0.42
CA ASN A 26 22.69 -11.57 0.08
C ASN A 26 23.50 -12.21 -1.06
N GLU A 27 24.59 -12.92 -0.70
CA GLU A 27 25.48 -13.56 -1.68
C GLU A 27 24.83 -14.72 -2.45
N SER A 28 23.80 -15.34 -1.89
CA SER A 28 22.99 -16.37 -2.57
C SER A 28 22.04 -15.80 -3.63
N GLY A 29 21.91 -14.46 -3.69
CA GLY A 29 20.96 -13.80 -4.57
C GLY A 29 19.52 -13.80 -4.03
N HIS A 30 19.36 -13.94 -2.71
CA HIS A 30 18.07 -13.83 -2.04
C HIS A 30 17.88 -12.46 -1.41
N VAL A 31 16.64 -11.99 -1.33
CA VAL A 31 16.32 -10.81 -0.54
C VAL A 31 16.34 -11.17 0.94
N TYR A 32 16.96 -10.30 1.74
CA TYR A 32 16.91 -10.37 3.19
C TYR A 32 16.30 -9.13 3.81
N VAL A 33 15.83 -9.28 5.05
CA VAL A 33 15.33 -8.20 5.89
C VAL A 33 16.24 -8.00 7.10
N THR A 34 16.53 -6.74 7.45
CA THR A 34 17.25 -6.34 8.68
C THR A 34 16.33 -5.45 9.53
N PRO A 35 15.40 -6.03 10.28
CA PRO A 35 14.36 -5.26 10.96
C PRO A 35 14.91 -4.23 11.96
N CYS A 36 15.98 -4.61 12.68
CA CYS A 36 16.63 -3.75 13.67
C CYS A 36 17.76 -2.87 13.09
N LYS A 37 18.01 -2.93 11.76
CA LYS A 37 19.13 -2.24 11.08
C LYS A 37 20.51 -2.57 11.66
N ASP A 38 20.69 -3.78 12.10
CA ASP A 38 21.98 -4.34 12.55
C ASP A 38 22.47 -5.43 11.55
N ASN A 39 23.37 -6.30 11.98
CA ASN A 39 23.95 -7.33 11.13
C ASN A 39 23.08 -8.60 10.98
N ARG A 40 21.91 -8.66 11.63
CA ARG A 40 21.01 -9.81 11.58
C ARG A 40 20.17 -9.74 10.31
N GLN A 41 20.46 -10.66 9.39
CA GLN A 41 19.78 -10.75 8.10
C GLN A 41 18.82 -11.94 8.13
N LEU A 42 17.55 -11.68 7.85
CA LEU A 42 16.51 -12.69 7.76
C LEU A 42 16.27 -12.97 6.27
N ASP A 43 16.67 -14.14 5.79
CA ASP A 43 16.53 -14.54 4.38
C ASP A 43 15.07 -14.88 4.07
N LEU A 44 14.45 -14.17 3.12
CA LEU A 44 13.04 -14.38 2.76
C LEU A 44 12.80 -15.75 2.10
N CYS A 45 13.77 -16.31 1.38
CA CYS A 45 13.63 -17.64 0.79
C CYS A 45 13.64 -18.73 1.86
N GLU A 46 14.56 -18.64 2.84
CA GLU A 46 14.61 -19.59 3.97
C GLU A 46 13.31 -19.53 4.80
N ILE A 47 12.76 -18.32 5.01
CA ILE A 47 11.47 -18.15 5.69
C ILE A 47 10.36 -18.82 4.87
N MET A 48 10.29 -18.59 3.56
CA MET A 48 9.27 -19.21 2.71
C MET A 48 9.38 -20.73 2.67
N ASP A 49 10.60 -21.27 2.60
CA ASP A 49 10.83 -22.72 2.63
C ASP A 49 10.33 -23.32 3.96
N GLU A 50 10.58 -22.66 5.09
CA GLU A 50 10.07 -23.12 6.39
C GLU A 50 8.53 -23.03 6.46
N LEU A 51 7.92 -21.97 5.93
CA LEU A 51 6.48 -21.80 5.93
C LEU A 51 5.77 -22.87 5.09
N VAL A 52 6.30 -23.18 3.91
CA VAL A 52 5.79 -24.27 3.06
C VAL A 52 5.88 -25.63 3.77
N LEU A 53 6.95 -25.89 4.53
CA LEU A 53 7.07 -27.12 5.36
C LEU A 53 6.05 -27.16 6.51
N ARG A 54 5.45 -26.03 6.86
CA ARG A 54 4.36 -25.89 7.87
C ARG A 54 2.97 -25.80 7.25
N ASP A 55 2.85 -26.13 5.95
CA ASP A 55 1.61 -26.04 5.18
C ASP A 55 1.06 -24.60 5.02
N VAL A 56 1.92 -23.58 5.16
CA VAL A 56 1.56 -22.17 4.91
C VAL A 56 2.01 -21.80 3.50
N THR A 57 1.06 -21.75 2.56
CA THR A 57 1.31 -21.51 1.14
C THR A 57 1.09 -20.02 0.76
N PRO A 58 1.79 -19.50 -0.27
CA PRO A 58 1.50 -18.18 -0.83
C PRO A 58 0.08 -18.08 -1.40
N PRO A 59 -0.52 -16.87 -1.38
CA PRO A 59 0.04 -15.59 -0.95
C PRO A 59 0.20 -15.52 0.57
N VAL A 60 1.33 -14.94 1.04
CA VAL A 60 1.62 -14.78 2.47
C VAL A 60 2.05 -13.35 2.76
N LEU A 61 1.44 -12.72 3.75
CA LEU A 61 1.86 -11.44 4.27
C LEU A 61 2.84 -11.64 5.44
N LEU A 62 4.10 -11.31 5.23
CA LEU A 62 5.13 -11.33 6.26
C LEU A 62 5.17 -10.00 7.00
N ARG A 63 5.02 -10.01 8.33
CA ARG A 63 5.05 -8.83 9.20
C ARG A 63 6.28 -8.89 10.11
N PHE A 64 7.02 -7.78 10.17
CA PHE A 64 8.23 -7.61 10.98
C PHE A 64 8.00 -6.51 12.03
N PRO A 65 7.50 -6.84 13.23
CA PRO A 65 7.21 -5.89 14.30
C PRO A 65 8.41 -5.02 14.69
N ASP A 66 9.62 -5.59 14.72
CA ASP A 66 10.84 -4.83 15.02
C ASP A 66 11.07 -3.62 14.08
N ILE A 67 10.49 -3.64 12.86
CA ILE A 67 10.52 -2.47 11.97
C ILE A 67 9.63 -1.34 12.51
N LEU A 68 8.46 -1.67 13.08
CA LEU A 68 7.59 -0.67 13.72
C LEU A 68 8.33 0.03 14.86
N ASP A 69 9.00 -0.76 15.69
CA ASP A 69 9.81 -0.29 16.81
C ASP A 69 10.90 0.67 16.35
N ASN A 70 11.69 0.25 15.35
CA ASN A 70 12.75 1.08 14.80
C ASN A 70 12.23 2.37 14.17
N ARG A 71 11.04 2.36 13.54
CA ARG A 71 10.41 3.56 12.96
C ARG A 71 9.99 4.54 14.04
N ILE A 72 9.36 4.06 15.11
CA ILE A 72 8.97 4.89 16.26
C ILE A 72 10.19 5.52 16.93
N GLU A 73 11.23 4.71 17.20
CA GLU A 73 12.50 5.21 17.75
C GLU A 73 13.15 6.27 16.88
N LYS A 74 13.12 6.07 15.55
CA LYS A 74 13.69 7.04 14.61
C LYS A 74 12.97 8.38 14.65
N ILE A 75 11.63 8.39 14.65
CA ILE A 75 10.86 9.64 14.74
C ILE A 75 11.14 10.32 16.09
N SER A 76 11.08 9.59 17.20
CA SER A 76 11.36 10.13 18.52
C SER A 76 12.76 10.72 18.63
N SER A 77 13.79 10.02 18.14
CA SER A 77 15.16 10.51 18.15
C SER A 77 15.35 11.79 17.33
N CYS A 78 14.62 11.94 16.21
CA CYS A 78 14.63 13.19 15.44
C CYS A 78 14.06 14.36 16.23
N PHE A 79 12.99 14.15 17.02
CA PHE A 79 12.47 15.17 17.92
C PHE A 79 13.47 15.55 19.03
N GLU A 80 14.13 14.58 19.64
CA GLU A 80 15.15 14.87 20.67
C GLU A 80 16.34 15.67 20.13
N ILE A 81 16.73 15.44 18.88
CA ILE A 81 17.76 16.23 18.19
C ILE A 81 17.26 17.66 17.98
N ALA A 82 16.06 17.83 17.42
CA ALA A 82 15.49 19.14 17.13
C ALA A 82 15.21 19.95 18.41
N LYS A 83 14.71 19.30 19.49
CA LYS A 83 14.49 19.96 20.80
C LYS A 83 15.77 20.57 21.33
N LYS A 84 16.88 19.86 21.24
CA LYS A 84 18.21 20.38 21.68
C LYS A 84 18.71 21.50 20.78
N GLU A 85 18.58 21.35 19.45
CA GLU A 85 19.07 22.31 18.48
C GLU A 85 18.34 23.65 18.59
N TYR A 86 17.02 23.62 18.65
CA TYR A 86 16.18 24.83 18.70
C TYR A 86 15.82 25.31 20.12
N LYS A 87 16.34 24.67 21.18
CA LYS A 87 16.03 24.97 22.59
C LYS A 87 14.52 24.97 22.85
N TYR A 88 13.84 23.96 22.28
CA TYR A 88 12.42 23.81 22.41
C TYR A 88 12.03 23.32 23.81
N GLU A 89 11.09 24.02 24.47
CA GLU A 89 10.67 23.77 25.86
C GLU A 89 9.39 22.93 25.97
N GLY A 90 8.68 22.70 24.86
CA GLY A 90 7.48 21.88 24.85
C GLY A 90 7.78 20.37 24.74
N ASP A 91 6.76 19.56 24.95
CA ASP A 91 6.81 18.12 24.74
C ASP A 91 6.40 17.74 23.31
N ASN A 92 6.80 16.55 22.87
CA ASN A 92 6.34 15.96 21.63
C ASN A 92 5.63 14.64 21.89
N PHE A 93 4.58 14.39 21.10
CA PHE A 93 3.78 13.17 21.14
C PHE A 93 3.64 12.59 19.73
N ILE A 94 3.97 11.32 19.58
CA ILE A 94 3.71 10.57 18.37
C ILE A 94 2.34 9.92 18.53
N ILE A 95 1.42 10.22 17.62
CA ILE A 95 0.09 9.61 17.62
C ILE A 95 0.00 8.67 16.41
N TYR A 96 -0.38 7.42 16.64
CA TYR A 96 -0.62 6.46 15.59
C TYR A 96 -2.12 6.41 15.26
N PRO A 97 -2.55 6.88 14.07
CA PRO A 97 -3.92 6.71 13.61
C PRO A 97 -4.16 5.25 13.27
N ILE A 98 -5.03 4.57 14.04
CA ILE A 98 -5.19 3.12 13.85
C ILE A 98 -5.76 2.74 12.48
N LYS A 99 -6.47 3.66 11.81
CA LYS A 99 -6.97 3.47 10.43
C LYS A 99 -5.88 3.10 9.42
N VAL A 100 -4.62 3.38 9.73
CA VAL A 100 -3.49 3.06 8.84
C VAL A 100 -3.24 1.55 8.78
N ASN A 101 -3.31 0.87 9.91
CA ASN A 101 -3.39 -0.58 10.04
C ASN A 101 -4.03 -0.90 11.40
N GLN A 102 -5.26 -1.40 11.37
CA GLN A 102 -6.10 -1.64 12.55
C GLN A 102 -5.93 -3.05 13.11
N MET A 103 -5.11 -3.89 12.49
CA MET A 103 -4.88 -5.25 12.96
C MET A 103 -4.36 -5.22 14.39
N GLN A 104 -5.03 -5.96 15.28
CA GLN A 104 -4.72 -5.94 16.72
C GLN A 104 -3.24 -6.21 17.01
N PRO A 105 -2.58 -7.21 16.41
CA PRO A 105 -1.16 -7.46 16.69
C PRO A 105 -0.25 -6.28 16.33
N VAL A 106 -0.60 -5.52 15.27
CA VAL A 106 0.14 -4.31 14.87
C VAL A 106 -0.05 -3.18 15.88
N VAL A 107 -1.29 -2.97 16.33
CA VAL A 107 -1.62 -1.91 17.30
C VAL A 107 -1.02 -2.24 18.68
N ASP A 108 -1.09 -3.50 19.11
CA ASP A 108 -0.52 -3.96 20.38
C ASP A 108 1.00 -3.77 20.43
N GLU A 109 1.71 -4.08 19.33
CA GLU A 109 3.15 -3.84 19.22
C GLU A 109 3.48 -2.35 19.30
N ILE A 110 2.80 -1.53 18.51
CA ILE A 110 3.00 -0.07 18.49
C ILE A 110 2.80 0.52 19.89
N ILE A 111 1.79 0.09 20.63
CA ILE A 111 1.54 0.59 22.00
C ILE A 111 2.56 0.05 22.98
N SER A 112 2.89 -1.24 22.90
CA SER A 112 3.87 -1.87 23.80
C SER A 112 5.23 -1.16 23.72
N HIS A 113 5.75 -1.01 22.51
CA HIS A 113 7.04 -0.36 22.29
C HIS A 113 6.96 1.16 22.44
N GLY A 114 5.88 1.78 21.96
CA GLY A 114 5.67 3.23 21.95
C GLY A 114 5.51 3.87 23.33
N LYS A 115 5.19 3.07 24.37
CA LYS A 115 4.96 3.57 25.74
C LYS A 115 6.12 4.43 26.26
N LYS A 116 7.36 4.05 26.00
CA LYS A 116 8.57 4.81 26.41
C LYS A 116 8.78 6.12 25.63
N PHE A 117 8.01 6.36 24.57
CA PHE A 117 8.09 7.53 23.69
C PHE A 117 6.84 8.42 23.74
N ASN A 118 6.00 8.27 24.76
CA ASN A 118 4.72 9.00 24.88
C ASN A 118 3.81 8.80 23.66
N LEU A 119 3.89 7.65 22.98
CA LEU A 119 3.07 7.35 21.83
C LEU A 119 1.62 7.13 22.25
N GLY A 120 0.70 7.79 21.57
CA GLY A 120 -0.74 7.62 21.73
C GLY A 120 -1.41 7.15 20.45
N LEU A 121 -2.74 7.01 20.49
CA LEU A 121 -3.55 6.56 19.35
C LEU A 121 -4.55 7.62 18.91
N GLU A 122 -4.92 7.57 17.62
CA GLU A 122 -6.03 8.35 17.08
C GLU A 122 -7.15 7.41 16.65
N ALA A 123 -8.39 7.83 16.92
CA ALA A 123 -9.62 7.16 16.50
C ALA A 123 -10.48 8.12 15.67
N GLY A 124 -10.77 7.72 14.43
CA GLY A 124 -11.61 8.48 13.49
C GLY A 124 -13.04 7.96 13.38
N SER A 125 -13.40 6.90 14.09
CA SER A 125 -14.72 6.28 14.07
C SER A 125 -15.11 5.69 15.42
N LYS A 126 -16.41 5.36 15.57
CA LYS A 126 -16.92 4.75 16.81
C LYS A 126 -16.29 3.37 17.10
N PRO A 127 -16.19 2.44 16.15
CA PRO A 127 -15.49 1.18 16.37
C PRO A 127 -14.03 1.35 16.77
N GLU A 128 -13.32 2.29 16.09
CA GLU A 128 -11.94 2.59 16.43
C GLU A 128 -11.79 3.14 17.85
N LEU A 129 -12.71 4.00 18.31
CA LEU A 129 -12.67 4.51 19.69
C LEU A 129 -12.82 3.39 20.72
N HIS A 130 -13.72 2.39 20.48
CA HIS A 130 -13.86 1.23 21.35
C HIS A 130 -12.54 0.44 21.45
N ALA A 131 -11.89 0.18 20.31
CA ALA A 131 -10.61 -0.51 20.28
C ALA A 131 -9.53 0.30 21.02
N VAL A 132 -9.35 1.59 20.67
CA VAL A 132 -8.33 2.47 21.23
C VAL A 132 -8.42 2.60 22.74
N ILE A 133 -9.62 2.82 23.30
CA ILE A 133 -9.80 2.92 24.75
C ILE A 133 -9.41 1.61 25.45
N ALA A 134 -9.74 0.47 24.88
CA ALA A 134 -9.43 -0.84 25.45
C ALA A 134 -7.92 -1.14 25.40
N VAL A 135 -7.26 -0.92 24.26
CA VAL A 135 -5.81 -1.20 24.07
C VAL A 135 -4.96 -0.26 24.92
N GLN A 136 -5.35 1.02 25.05
CA GLN A 136 -4.64 2.02 25.83
C GLN A 136 -5.06 2.08 27.31
N CYS A 137 -5.80 1.10 27.83
CA CYS A 137 -6.37 1.20 29.17
C CYS A 137 -5.34 1.43 30.30
N GLN A 138 -4.10 1.05 30.12
CA GLN A 138 -3.00 1.21 31.08
C GLN A 138 -1.98 2.29 30.70
N SER A 139 -2.25 3.12 29.68
CA SER A 139 -1.36 4.18 29.21
C SER A 139 -1.92 5.57 29.55
N ASP A 140 -1.03 6.51 29.91
CA ASP A 140 -1.35 7.93 30.10
C ASP A 140 -1.14 8.75 28.82
N SER A 141 -0.76 8.10 27.72
CA SER A 141 -0.57 8.75 26.43
C SER A 141 -1.86 9.31 25.87
N PRO A 142 -1.82 10.37 25.04
CA PRO A 142 -3.01 10.99 24.50
C PRO A 142 -3.82 10.06 23.59
N ILE A 143 -5.14 10.21 23.61
CA ILE A 143 -6.07 9.68 22.62
C ILE A 143 -6.66 10.87 21.87
N ILE A 144 -6.51 10.87 20.53
CA ILE A 144 -7.05 11.91 19.67
C ILE A 144 -8.32 11.39 19.01
N CYS A 145 -9.43 12.09 19.23
CA CYS A 145 -10.74 11.75 18.67
C CYS A 145 -11.05 12.64 17.48
N ASN A 146 -10.67 12.18 16.28
CA ASN A 146 -10.96 12.83 15.00
C ASN A 146 -12.28 12.28 14.37
N GLY A 147 -12.56 12.65 13.14
CA GLY A 147 -13.67 12.15 12.34
C GLY A 147 -15.04 12.66 12.77
N TYR A 148 -16.07 12.10 12.17
CA TYR A 148 -17.46 12.47 12.44
C TYR A 148 -17.96 11.84 13.75
N LYS A 149 -18.49 12.68 14.68
CA LYS A 149 -18.87 12.24 16.02
C LYS A 149 -20.35 12.46 16.28
N ASP A 150 -21.00 11.42 16.80
CA ASP A 150 -22.31 11.49 17.37
C ASP A 150 -22.29 11.60 18.90
N GLN A 151 -23.46 11.70 19.51
CA GLN A 151 -23.58 11.83 20.97
C GLN A 151 -23.00 10.62 21.70
N SER A 152 -23.18 9.40 21.20
CA SER A 152 -22.68 8.18 21.88
C SER A 152 -21.16 8.08 21.82
N TYR A 153 -20.53 8.52 20.72
CA TYR A 153 -19.09 8.62 20.59
C TYR A 153 -18.52 9.59 21.64
N ILE A 154 -19.10 10.80 21.71
CA ILE A 154 -18.65 11.86 22.63
C ILE A 154 -18.86 11.44 24.08
N GLU A 155 -19.99 10.84 24.41
CA GLU A 155 -20.25 10.33 25.77
C GLU A 155 -19.24 9.27 26.20
N LEU A 156 -18.89 8.33 25.29
CA LEU A 156 -17.87 7.31 25.55
C LEU A 156 -16.49 7.94 25.79
N ALA A 157 -16.09 8.88 24.94
CA ALA A 157 -14.83 9.60 25.10
C ALA A 157 -14.76 10.35 26.45
N LEU A 158 -15.82 11.08 26.84
CA LEU A 158 -15.87 11.79 28.09
C LEU A 158 -15.91 10.85 29.32
N LEU A 159 -16.54 9.70 29.22
CA LEU A 159 -16.50 8.70 30.30
C LEU A 159 -15.09 8.14 30.48
N ALA A 160 -14.39 7.85 29.40
CA ALA A 160 -13.00 7.42 29.46
C ALA A 160 -12.08 8.54 30.00
N GLN A 161 -12.33 9.80 29.65
CA GLN A 161 -11.64 10.94 30.24
C GLN A 161 -11.91 11.05 31.76
N LYS A 162 -13.15 10.83 32.19
CA LYS A 162 -13.52 10.82 33.61
C LYS A 162 -12.80 9.72 34.41
N MET A 163 -12.47 8.62 33.76
CA MET A 163 -11.68 7.52 34.33
C MET A 163 -10.16 7.79 34.29
N GLY A 164 -9.73 8.99 33.89
CA GLY A 164 -8.33 9.43 33.92
C GLY A 164 -7.59 9.35 32.57
N LYS A 165 -8.27 9.01 31.46
CA LYS A 165 -7.61 9.04 30.15
C LYS A 165 -7.39 10.46 29.66
N ARG A 166 -6.26 10.72 29.00
CA ARG A 166 -5.98 11.99 28.33
C ARG A 166 -6.59 11.96 26.93
N ILE A 167 -7.85 12.38 26.83
CA ILE A 167 -8.59 12.39 25.57
C ILE A 167 -8.75 13.82 25.07
N PHE A 168 -8.52 14.05 23.77
CA PHE A 168 -8.85 15.29 23.07
C PHE A 168 -9.96 15.02 22.06
N ILE A 169 -11.10 15.69 22.21
CA ILE A 169 -12.21 15.61 21.25
C ILE A 169 -12.01 16.73 20.23
N VAL A 170 -11.60 16.38 19.02
CA VAL A 170 -11.30 17.37 17.97
C VAL A 170 -12.58 17.74 17.22
N VAL A 171 -13.00 18.96 17.36
CA VAL A 171 -14.17 19.54 16.65
C VAL A 171 -13.81 19.70 15.18
N GLU A 172 -14.54 19.00 14.33
CA GLU A 172 -14.42 19.08 12.87
C GLU A 172 -15.58 19.81 12.21
N LYS A 173 -16.67 20.00 12.96
CA LYS A 173 -17.89 20.73 12.53
C LYS A 173 -18.46 21.52 13.69
N LEU A 174 -18.97 22.72 13.39
CA LEU A 174 -19.45 23.68 14.38
C LEU A 174 -20.55 23.14 15.32
N ASN A 175 -21.40 22.24 14.81
CA ASN A 175 -22.49 21.64 15.60
C ASN A 175 -22.01 20.64 16.66
N GLU A 176 -20.78 20.10 16.54
CA GLU A 176 -20.23 19.15 17.52
C GLU A 176 -20.05 19.80 18.89
N ILE A 177 -19.81 21.13 18.96
CA ILE A 177 -19.69 21.87 20.22
C ILE A 177 -20.96 21.75 21.06
N ASP A 178 -22.13 21.81 20.45
CA ASP A 178 -23.42 21.66 21.17
C ASP A 178 -23.58 20.25 21.75
N ILE A 179 -23.13 19.24 21.02
CA ILE A 179 -23.18 17.84 21.47
C ILE A 179 -22.19 17.62 22.62
N ILE A 180 -20.97 18.16 22.50
CA ILE A 180 -19.94 18.09 23.56
C ILE A 180 -20.45 18.77 24.82
N ALA A 181 -20.96 19.99 24.73
CA ALA A 181 -21.47 20.74 25.88
C ALA A 181 -22.61 20.01 26.60
N LYS A 182 -23.55 19.43 25.84
CA LYS A 182 -24.65 18.63 26.40
C LYS A 182 -24.15 17.39 27.11
N ALA A 183 -23.21 16.66 26.50
CA ALA A 183 -22.65 15.44 27.09
C ALA A 183 -21.77 15.77 28.32
N ALA A 184 -20.95 16.82 28.26
CA ALA A 184 -20.11 17.31 29.36
C ALA A 184 -20.96 17.65 30.60
N LYS A 185 -22.04 18.40 30.39
CA LYS A 185 -23.01 18.75 31.46
C LYS A 185 -23.68 17.49 32.05
N LYS A 186 -24.14 16.56 31.18
CA LYS A 186 -24.78 15.30 31.60
C LYS A 186 -23.85 14.46 32.48
N LEU A 187 -22.59 14.36 32.11
CA LEU A 187 -21.59 13.50 32.76
C LEU A 187 -20.80 14.20 33.87
N ASN A 188 -20.99 15.51 34.02
CA ASN A 188 -20.20 16.37 34.93
C ASN A 188 -18.70 16.20 34.71
N VAL A 189 -18.24 16.46 33.47
CA VAL A 189 -16.85 16.36 33.04
C VAL A 189 -16.48 17.60 32.23
N MET A 190 -15.34 18.22 32.51
CA MET A 190 -14.77 19.29 31.69
C MET A 190 -13.98 18.65 30.54
N PRO A 191 -14.40 18.80 29.27
CA PRO A 191 -13.75 18.15 28.14
C PRO A 191 -12.39 18.78 27.80
N ASN A 192 -11.44 17.99 27.28
CA ASN A 192 -10.33 18.58 26.53
C ASN A 192 -10.77 18.69 25.06
N ILE A 193 -10.99 19.90 24.60
CA ILE A 193 -11.47 20.18 23.24
C ILE A 193 -10.26 20.53 22.35
N GLY A 194 -10.21 19.88 21.19
CA GLY A 194 -9.42 20.33 20.05
C GLY A 194 -10.32 21.00 19.00
N ILE A 195 -9.75 21.83 18.16
CA ILE A 195 -10.43 22.34 16.96
C ILE A 195 -9.57 22.09 15.75
N ARG A 196 -10.14 21.42 14.73
CA ARG A 196 -9.49 21.30 13.43
C ARG A 196 -9.72 22.55 12.62
N ILE A 197 -8.61 23.18 12.21
CA ILE A 197 -8.61 24.37 11.35
C ILE A 197 -8.36 24.00 9.89
N LYS A 198 -9.06 24.65 8.99
CA LYS A 198 -8.75 24.62 7.57
C LYS A 198 -7.63 25.61 7.29
N LEU A 199 -6.56 25.12 6.66
CA LEU A 199 -5.48 25.97 6.17
C LEU A 199 -5.71 26.28 4.69
N ALA A 200 -5.27 27.47 4.25
CA ALA A 200 -5.26 27.81 2.83
C ALA A 200 -4.27 26.93 2.04
N SER A 201 -3.26 26.42 2.73
CA SER A 201 -2.27 25.49 2.16
C SER A 201 -2.90 24.14 1.82
N THR A 202 -2.69 23.68 0.57
CA THR A 202 -3.07 22.34 0.14
C THR A 202 -1.87 21.41 0.08
N GLY A 203 -2.09 20.12 0.30
CA GLY A 203 -1.09 19.07 0.08
C GLY A 203 -0.63 18.97 -1.39
N SER A 204 0.15 17.96 -1.69
CA SER A 204 0.58 17.62 -3.04
C SER A 204 0.30 16.14 -3.31
N GLY A 205 0.23 15.74 -4.60
CA GLY A 205 -0.01 14.36 -5.01
C GLY A 205 -1.49 13.96 -4.97
N LYS A 206 -1.73 12.66 -4.89
CA LYS A 206 -3.07 12.02 -5.01
C LYS A 206 -4.09 12.46 -3.95
N TRP A 207 -3.64 12.94 -2.80
CA TRP A 207 -4.48 13.37 -1.67
C TRP A 207 -4.51 14.89 -1.46
N ALA A 208 -4.19 15.68 -2.50
CA ALA A 208 -4.17 17.16 -2.41
C ALA A 208 -5.53 17.76 -1.98
N GLU A 209 -6.64 17.14 -2.38
CA GLU A 209 -8.00 17.56 -2.01
C GLU A 209 -8.36 17.32 -0.52
N SER A 210 -7.54 16.60 0.22
CA SER A 210 -7.76 16.37 1.66
C SER A 210 -7.46 17.58 2.53
N GLY A 211 -6.84 18.62 1.97
CA GLY A 211 -6.50 19.89 2.62
C GLY A 211 -7.12 21.10 1.90
N GLY A 212 -6.87 22.31 2.42
CA GLY A 212 -7.37 23.55 1.86
C GLY A 212 -8.86 23.81 2.13
N ASP A 213 -9.40 24.86 1.50
CA ASP A 213 -10.79 25.30 1.70
C ASP A 213 -11.84 24.25 1.28
N ALA A 214 -11.52 23.40 0.30
CA ALA A 214 -12.38 22.31 -0.18
C ALA A 214 -12.38 21.07 0.73
N SER A 215 -11.55 21.05 1.80
CA SER A 215 -11.48 19.94 2.73
C SER A 215 -12.83 19.59 3.33
N LYS A 216 -13.13 18.28 3.43
CA LYS A 216 -14.38 17.76 4.02
C LYS A 216 -14.57 18.18 5.47
N PHE A 217 -13.47 18.32 6.24
CA PHE A 217 -13.47 18.57 7.67
C PHE A 217 -12.62 19.79 8.04
N GLY A 218 -12.91 20.34 9.22
CA GLY A 218 -12.23 21.48 9.79
C GLY A 218 -13.02 22.78 9.63
N LEU A 219 -12.70 23.76 10.44
CA LEU A 219 -13.36 25.06 10.49
C LEU A 219 -12.54 26.11 9.72
N THR A 220 -13.21 26.92 8.93
CA THR A 220 -12.64 28.16 8.35
C THR A 220 -12.35 29.18 9.45
N ALA A 221 -11.61 30.23 9.16
CA ALA A 221 -11.32 31.29 10.16
C ALA A 221 -12.60 31.92 10.74
N SER A 222 -13.64 32.14 9.92
CA SER A 222 -14.93 32.65 10.37
C SER A 222 -15.69 31.65 11.26
N GLU A 223 -15.69 30.37 10.89
CA GLU A 223 -16.30 29.31 11.70
C GLU A 223 -15.52 29.08 13.01
N LEU A 224 -14.19 29.26 13.01
CA LEU A 224 -13.38 29.23 14.23
C LEU A 224 -13.82 30.31 15.22
N LEU A 225 -14.00 31.56 14.76
CA LEU A 225 -14.49 32.63 15.63
C LEU A 225 -15.88 32.30 16.20
N GLN A 226 -16.81 31.78 15.38
CA GLN A 226 -18.11 31.32 15.88
C GLN A 226 -17.97 30.16 16.88
N ALA A 227 -17.00 29.27 16.67
CA ALA A 227 -16.74 28.19 17.61
C ALA A 227 -16.25 28.72 18.96
N LEU A 228 -15.37 29.74 18.96
CA LEU A 228 -14.90 30.40 20.17
C LEU A 228 -16.05 31.07 20.94
N GLU A 229 -16.89 31.85 20.26
CA GLU A 229 -18.09 32.46 20.84
C GLU A 229 -19.00 31.38 21.48
N LYS A 230 -19.25 30.28 20.78
CA LYS A 230 -20.05 29.17 21.33
C LYS A 230 -19.42 28.53 22.57
N LEU A 231 -18.08 28.34 22.58
CA LEU A 231 -17.38 27.82 23.76
C LEU A 231 -17.54 28.75 24.96
N ASP A 232 -17.42 30.05 24.75
CA ASP A 232 -17.58 31.06 25.78
C ASP A 232 -19.02 31.08 26.33
N GLU A 233 -20.04 31.09 25.47
CA GLU A 233 -21.45 31.02 25.86
C GLU A 233 -21.81 29.77 26.67
N LYS A 234 -21.12 28.67 26.42
CA LYS A 234 -21.36 27.38 27.11
C LYS A 234 -20.47 27.18 28.35
N GLY A 235 -19.62 28.17 28.70
CA GLY A 235 -18.69 28.08 29.83
C GLY A 235 -17.58 27.04 29.59
N LEU A 236 -17.18 26.83 28.35
CA LEU A 236 -16.14 25.89 27.93
C LEU A 236 -14.86 26.58 27.43
N HIS A 237 -14.67 27.89 27.76
CA HIS A 237 -13.50 28.67 27.36
C HIS A 237 -12.17 27.98 27.67
N ASP A 238 -12.00 27.53 28.90
CA ASP A 238 -10.77 26.86 29.37
C ASP A 238 -10.62 25.41 28.86
N CYS A 239 -11.63 24.89 28.16
CA CYS A 239 -11.61 23.55 27.61
C CYS A 239 -10.90 23.46 26.26
N LEU A 240 -10.69 24.59 25.55
CA LEU A 240 -9.94 24.60 24.30
C LEU A 240 -8.43 24.46 24.59
N ARG A 241 -7.91 23.26 24.33
CA ARG A 241 -6.54 22.88 24.65
C ARG A 241 -5.68 22.56 23.43
N LEU A 242 -6.30 22.27 22.27
CA LEU A 242 -5.60 21.77 21.09
C LEU A 242 -6.12 22.44 19.82
N ILE A 243 -5.22 22.78 18.91
CA ILE A 243 -5.54 22.99 17.50
C ILE A 243 -4.97 21.85 16.67
N HIS A 244 -5.73 21.40 15.69
CA HIS A 244 -5.36 20.33 14.76
C HIS A 244 -5.47 20.81 13.32
N PHE A 245 -4.56 20.39 12.48
CA PHE A 245 -4.68 20.56 11.03
C PHE A 245 -4.18 19.32 10.29
N HIS A 246 -4.72 19.08 9.11
CA HIS A 246 -4.28 17.97 8.25
C HIS A 246 -4.31 18.41 6.79
N ILE A 247 -3.18 18.36 6.12
CA ILE A 247 -2.99 18.87 4.76
C ILE A 247 -2.95 17.75 3.70
N GLY A 248 -3.23 16.51 4.08
CA GLY A 248 -3.26 15.34 3.21
C GLY A 248 -2.32 14.23 3.64
N SER A 249 -2.43 13.10 2.96
CA SER A 249 -1.55 11.94 3.13
C SER A 249 -0.41 12.00 2.11
N GLN A 250 0.72 11.31 2.36
CA GLN A 250 1.82 11.16 1.40
C GLN A 250 2.27 12.51 0.79
N ILE A 251 2.66 13.47 1.64
CA ILE A 251 3.08 14.78 1.15
C ILE A 251 4.49 14.66 0.57
N THR A 252 4.61 14.93 -0.72
CA THR A 252 5.85 14.71 -1.49
C THR A 252 6.86 15.85 -1.38
N LYS A 253 6.40 17.07 -1.02
CA LYS A 253 7.21 18.31 -1.05
C LYS A 253 7.26 18.96 0.33
N ILE A 254 8.46 19.07 0.90
CA ILE A 254 8.67 19.71 2.21
C ILE A 254 8.13 21.15 2.28
N ARG A 255 8.20 21.91 1.19
CA ARG A 255 7.66 23.28 1.14
C ARG A 255 6.17 23.39 1.49
N ARG A 256 5.39 22.36 1.18
CA ARG A 256 3.95 22.34 1.52
C ARG A 256 3.76 22.22 3.01
N ILE A 257 4.59 21.41 3.64
CA ILE A 257 4.62 21.25 5.11
C ILE A 257 5.03 22.57 5.77
N GLN A 258 6.10 23.20 5.32
CA GLN A 258 6.59 24.48 5.85
C GLN A 258 5.53 25.59 5.76
N THR A 259 4.84 25.70 4.62
CA THR A 259 3.77 26.68 4.45
C THR A 259 2.62 26.44 5.42
N ALA A 260 2.19 25.18 5.58
CA ALA A 260 1.11 24.82 6.50
C ALA A 260 1.49 25.07 7.97
N LEU A 261 2.70 24.69 8.38
CA LEU A 261 3.21 24.95 9.72
C LEU A 261 3.26 26.44 10.03
N THR A 262 3.73 27.26 9.08
CA THR A 262 3.78 28.71 9.23
C THR A 262 2.40 29.31 9.45
N GLU A 263 1.39 28.87 8.69
CA GLU A 263 0.00 29.31 8.83
C GLU A 263 -0.60 28.85 10.16
N ALA A 264 -0.41 27.57 10.53
CA ALA A 264 -0.90 27.01 11.80
C ALA A 264 -0.28 27.71 13.02
N ALA A 265 1.00 28.09 12.94
CA ALA A 265 1.67 28.84 14.00
C ALA A 265 1.04 30.23 14.23
N GLN A 266 0.48 30.88 13.20
CA GLN A 266 -0.26 32.12 13.37
C GLN A 266 -1.62 31.88 14.05
N TYR A 267 -2.33 30.80 13.73
CA TYR A 267 -3.55 30.43 14.47
C TYR A 267 -3.25 30.20 15.94
N TYR A 268 -2.22 29.41 16.26
CA TYR A 268 -1.77 29.18 17.62
C TYR A 268 -1.49 30.50 18.36
N ALA A 269 -0.68 31.39 17.76
CA ALA A 269 -0.29 32.65 18.36
C ALA A 269 -1.50 33.58 18.61
N ASN A 270 -2.45 33.66 17.68
CA ASN A 270 -3.64 34.48 17.82
C ASN A 270 -4.58 33.96 18.93
N LEU A 271 -4.82 32.66 19.00
CA LEU A 271 -5.64 32.05 20.05
C LEU A 271 -5.05 32.29 21.45
N ARG A 272 -3.73 32.14 21.60
CA ARG A 272 -3.04 32.46 22.86
C ARG A 272 -3.18 33.94 23.26
N LYS A 273 -3.10 34.86 22.29
CA LYS A 273 -3.32 36.29 22.51
C LYS A 273 -4.76 36.65 22.87
N MET A 274 -5.73 35.90 22.35
CA MET A 274 -7.14 36.04 22.70
C MET A 274 -7.49 35.46 24.07
N GLY A 275 -6.52 34.85 24.76
CA GLY A 275 -6.66 34.32 26.13
C GLY A 275 -7.01 32.84 26.22
N TYR A 276 -7.11 32.11 25.09
CA TYR A 276 -7.38 30.67 25.12
C TYR A 276 -6.14 29.88 25.55
N ASN A 277 -6.35 28.86 26.38
CA ASN A 277 -5.28 28.02 26.91
C ASN A 277 -4.91 26.86 25.97
N VAL A 278 -4.66 27.15 24.70
CA VAL A 278 -4.20 26.15 23.72
C VAL A 278 -2.77 25.75 24.05
N ASP A 279 -2.58 24.52 24.52
CA ASP A 279 -1.26 24.00 24.92
C ASP A 279 -0.69 23.02 23.89
N PHE A 280 -1.53 22.52 22.99
CA PHE A 280 -1.15 21.50 22.00
C PHE A 280 -1.40 21.98 20.58
N VAL A 281 -0.47 21.63 19.70
CA VAL A 281 -0.65 21.77 18.26
C VAL A 281 -0.44 20.40 17.62
N ASP A 282 -1.50 19.88 17.04
CA ASP A 282 -1.46 18.65 16.29
C ASP A 282 -1.28 18.96 14.80
N CYS A 283 -0.09 18.62 14.31
CA CYS A 283 0.31 18.83 12.92
C CYS A 283 -0.32 17.83 11.95
N GLY A 284 -1.16 16.92 12.46
CA GLY A 284 -1.78 15.87 11.67
C GLY A 284 -0.79 14.88 11.07
N GLY A 285 -1.25 14.18 10.04
CA GLY A 285 -0.43 13.25 9.27
C GLY A 285 0.24 13.91 8.06
N GLY A 286 0.69 13.05 7.15
CA GLY A 286 1.25 13.48 5.87
C GLY A 286 2.75 13.23 5.71
N LEU A 287 3.47 12.88 6.79
CA LEU A 287 4.86 12.42 6.67
C LEU A 287 4.92 11.23 5.71
N GLY A 288 5.51 11.46 4.53
CA GLY A 288 5.46 10.53 3.42
C GLY A 288 6.50 9.41 3.50
N VAL A 289 6.33 8.45 2.61
CA VAL A 289 7.21 7.31 2.37
C VAL A 289 7.74 7.40 0.95
N ASP A 290 9.00 7.08 0.75
CA ASP A 290 9.63 7.05 -0.57
C ASP A 290 9.47 5.66 -1.18
N TYR A 291 8.32 5.42 -1.82
CA TYR A 291 7.99 4.12 -2.41
C TYR A 291 8.82 3.78 -3.65
N ASP A 292 9.27 4.76 -4.41
CA ASP A 292 10.08 4.51 -5.60
C ASP A 292 11.59 4.69 -5.36
N GLY A 293 11.97 5.21 -4.19
CA GLY A 293 13.36 5.39 -3.80
C GLY A 293 14.11 6.46 -4.58
N THR A 294 13.39 7.38 -5.26
CA THR A 294 14.03 8.39 -6.13
C THR A 294 14.36 9.68 -5.40
N ARG A 295 13.78 9.90 -4.23
CA ARG A 295 13.83 11.18 -3.47
C ARG A 295 13.49 12.39 -4.33
N SER A 296 12.51 12.23 -5.22
CA SER A 296 12.11 13.21 -6.21
C SER A 296 10.82 13.92 -5.82
N SER A 297 10.79 15.23 -5.97
CA SER A 297 9.55 16.02 -5.83
C SER A 297 8.62 15.90 -7.05
N ASN A 298 9.06 15.23 -8.10
CA ASN A 298 8.30 15.06 -9.35
C ASN A 298 7.54 13.73 -9.40
N SER A 299 7.78 12.83 -8.45
CA SER A 299 7.06 11.57 -8.28
C SER A 299 6.05 11.68 -7.14
N GLU A 300 4.82 11.26 -7.38
CA GLU A 300 3.78 11.17 -6.34
C GLU A 300 4.02 10.02 -5.36
N SER A 301 4.87 9.07 -5.74
CA SER A 301 5.28 7.94 -4.91
C SER A 301 6.60 8.18 -4.17
N SER A 302 7.13 9.41 -4.17
CA SER A 302 8.39 9.76 -3.51
C SER A 302 8.25 10.95 -2.58
N VAL A 303 9.29 11.23 -1.81
CA VAL A 303 9.40 12.41 -0.95
C VAL A 303 10.78 13.05 -1.10
N ASN A 304 10.84 14.39 -1.11
CA ASN A 304 12.09 15.13 -1.30
C ASN A 304 12.74 15.58 0.01
N TYR A 305 12.42 14.95 1.14
CA TYR A 305 12.90 15.33 2.47
C TYR A 305 13.09 14.09 3.36
N SER A 306 13.83 14.27 4.42
CA SER A 306 14.05 13.28 5.47
C SER A 306 13.12 13.51 6.68
N ILE A 307 13.01 12.50 7.57
CA ILE A 307 12.27 12.64 8.82
C ILE A 307 12.86 13.77 9.68
N GLN A 308 14.20 13.92 9.69
CA GLN A 308 14.84 14.98 10.47
C GLN A 308 14.48 16.38 9.96
N GLU A 309 14.46 16.60 8.64
CA GLU A 309 14.01 17.87 8.05
C GLU A 309 12.55 18.17 8.40
N TYR A 310 11.66 17.18 8.29
CA TYR A 310 10.27 17.33 8.70
C TYR A 310 10.13 17.74 10.17
N VAL A 311 10.84 17.06 11.06
CA VAL A 311 10.79 17.35 12.51
C VAL A 311 11.42 18.71 12.83
N ASN A 312 12.52 19.06 12.16
CA ASN A 312 13.15 20.38 12.33
C ASN A 312 12.18 21.50 11.94
N ASP A 313 11.47 21.36 10.82
CA ASP A 313 10.47 22.34 10.40
C ASP A 313 9.31 22.44 11.40
N CYS A 314 8.82 21.32 11.93
CA CYS A 314 7.79 21.31 12.98
C CYS A 314 8.25 22.09 14.22
N VAL A 315 9.43 21.80 14.73
CA VAL A 315 9.94 22.41 15.97
C VAL A 315 10.32 23.87 15.75
N SER A 316 11.14 24.18 14.74
CA SER A 316 11.65 25.54 14.52
C SER A 316 10.54 26.55 14.26
N THR A 317 9.52 26.18 13.48
CA THR A 317 8.40 27.07 13.15
C THR A 317 7.64 27.52 14.41
N PHE A 318 7.36 26.59 15.35
CA PHE A 318 6.66 26.94 16.58
C PHE A 318 7.57 27.68 17.59
N VAL A 319 8.86 27.39 17.65
CA VAL A 319 9.84 28.15 18.41
C VAL A 319 9.88 29.60 17.93
N ASP A 320 10.03 29.82 16.62
CA ASP A 320 10.11 31.16 16.03
C ASP A 320 8.83 31.97 16.27
N ALA A 321 7.67 31.36 16.08
CA ALA A 321 6.39 32.01 16.32
C ALA A 321 6.19 32.34 17.81
N SER A 322 6.53 31.43 18.72
CA SER A 322 6.40 31.62 20.15
C SER A 322 7.31 32.75 20.64
N ASN A 323 8.57 32.74 20.25
CA ASN A 323 9.54 33.78 20.59
C ASN A 323 9.12 35.16 20.05
N LYS A 324 8.66 35.22 18.78
CA LYS A 324 8.19 36.46 18.16
C LYS A 324 7.00 37.08 18.88
N HIS A 325 6.13 36.27 19.44
CA HIS A 325 4.88 36.72 20.07
C HIS A 325 4.94 36.74 21.60
N GLY A 326 6.03 36.26 22.22
CA GLY A 326 6.17 36.19 23.67
C GLY A 326 5.18 35.23 24.34
N ILE A 327 4.89 34.09 23.69
CA ILE A 327 3.96 33.06 24.16
C ILE A 327 4.73 31.75 24.42
N PRO A 328 4.21 30.83 25.25
CA PRO A 328 4.86 29.55 25.52
C PRO A 328 5.02 28.72 24.23
N HIS A 329 6.01 27.83 24.21
CA HIS A 329 6.10 26.81 23.19
C HIS A 329 4.94 25.80 23.36
N PRO A 330 4.19 25.42 22.27
CA PRO A 330 3.15 24.41 22.39
C PRO A 330 3.74 23.02 22.54
N ASN A 331 2.98 22.08 23.04
CA ASN A 331 3.30 20.66 22.86
C ASN A 331 2.96 20.25 21.42
N ILE A 332 3.86 19.59 20.71
CA ILE A 332 3.67 19.17 19.31
C ILE A 332 3.17 17.73 19.26
N ILE A 333 2.11 17.50 18.53
CA ILE A 333 1.58 16.19 18.16
C ILE A 333 1.81 15.97 16.67
N THR A 334 2.16 14.74 16.27
CA THR A 334 2.24 14.32 14.87
C THR A 334 1.53 12.98 14.68
N GLU A 335 0.73 12.85 13.59
CA GLU A 335 -0.03 11.65 13.25
C GLU A 335 0.64 10.86 12.09
N SER A 336 1.87 10.40 12.29
CA SER A 336 2.76 9.86 11.24
C SER A 336 2.54 8.38 10.92
N GLY A 337 1.29 7.89 10.86
CA GLY A 337 0.96 6.48 10.75
C GLY A 337 1.55 5.76 9.54
N ARG A 338 1.42 6.32 8.31
CA ARG A 338 2.01 5.72 7.10
C ARG A 338 3.52 5.51 7.24
N ASN A 339 4.23 6.49 7.76
CA ASN A 339 5.68 6.43 7.92
C ASN A 339 6.11 5.40 8.98
N VAL A 340 5.28 5.15 9.99
CA VAL A 340 5.49 4.08 10.98
C VAL A 340 5.24 2.71 10.35
N ALA A 341 4.09 2.53 9.67
CA ALA A 341 3.61 1.20 9.32
C ALA A 341 4.09 0.67 7.95
N ALA A 342 4.35 1.52 6.94
CA ALA A 342 4.54 1.05 5.57
C ALA A 342 5.60 -0.06 5.40
N HIS A 343 6.74 0.07 6.07
CA HIS A 343 7.89 -0.82 5.86
C HIS A 343 7.77 -2.18 6.57
N HIS A 344 6.83 -2.35 7.52
CA HIS A 344 6.84 -3.53 8.39
C HIS A 344 6.29 -4.79 7.73
N SER A 345 5.62 -4.69 6.59
CA SER A 345 5.10 -5.88 5.93
C SER A 345 5.44 -5.98 4.44
N ILE A 346 5.53 -7.23 4.00
CA ILE A 346 5.87 -7.67 2.65
C ILE A 346 4.84 -8.72 2.25
N LEU A 347 4.19 -8.56 1.11
CA LEU A 347 3.38 -9.61 0.51
C LEU A 347 4.27 -10.48 -0.38
N VAL A 348 4.35 -11.77 -0.11
CA VAL A 348 5.04 -12.75 -0.95
C VAL A 348 4.01 -13.54 -1.74
N ILE A 349 4.16 -13.52 -3.07
CA ILE A 349 3.29 -14.19 -4.03
C ILE A 349 4.10 -15.16 -4.88
N ASN A 350 3.52 -16.28 -5.29
CA ASN A 350 4.14 -17.20 -6.25
C ASN A 350 3.59 -16.99 -7.66
N VAL A 351 4.46 -17.20 -8.64
CA VAL A 351 4.06 -17.22 -10.05
C VAL A 351 3.59 -18.61 -10.40
N LEU A 352 2.38 -18.72 -10.91
CA LEU A 352 1.73 -19.97 -11.31
C LEU A 352 2.14 -20.39 -12.72
N GLU A 353 2.00 -19.46 -13.65
CA GLU A 353 2.28 -19.67 -15.07
C GLU A 353 2.61 -18.37 -15.79
N THR A 354 3.05 -18.48 -17.03
CA THR A 354 3.35 -17.33 -17.88
C THR A 354 2.68 -17.48 -19.25
N ALA A 355 2.22 -16.36 -19.79
CA ALA A 355 1.79 -16.29 -21.18
C ALA A 355 2.65 -15.27 -21.93
N SER A 356 3.27 -15.72 -23.00
CA SER A 356 4.06 -14.90 -23.93
C SER A 356 3.30 -14.77 -25.25
N LEU A 357 3.58 -13.71 -25.98
CA LEU A 357 3.08 -13.57 -27.35
C LEU A 357 3.74 -14.62 -28.23
N PRO A 358 3.03 -15.17 -29.22
CA PRO A 358 3.60 -16.16 -30.13
C PRO A 358 4.70 -15.51 -30.96
N GLU A 359 5.81 -16.23 -31.13
CA GLU A 359 6.92 -15.83 -31.98
C GLU A 359 7.17 -16.91 -33.01
N MET A 360 7.61 -16.51 -34.20
CA MET A 360 8.03 -17.44 -35.22
C MET A 360 9.41 -18.03 -34.88
N SER A 361 9.65 -19.28 -35.28
CA SER A 361 10.98 -19.87 -35.13
C SER A 361 12.01 -19.08 -35.95
N GLU A 362 13.22 -18.87 -35.37
CA GLU A 362 14.34 -18.23 -36.06
C GLU A 362 14.74 -18.97 -37.38
N GLU A 363 14.41 -20.26 -37.48
CA GLU A 363 14.69 -21.07 -38.66
C GLU A 363 13.56 -21.01 -39.72
N PHE A 364 12.50 -20.21 -39.47
CA PHE A 364 11.39 -20.09 -40.42
C PHE A 364 11.82 -19.38 -41.69
N GLU A 365 11.55 -20.02 -42.82
CA GLU A 365 11.68 -19.43 -44.17
C GLU A 365 10.34 -19.52 -44.90
N ALA A 366 9.85 -18.36 -45.37
CA ALA A 366 8.60 -18.32 -46.13
C ALA A 366 8.76 -19.00 -47.51
N LYS A 367 7.82 -19.86 -47.84
CA LYS A 367 7.77 -20.59 -49.12
C LYS A 367 6.82 -19.92 -50.10
N ASP A 368 7.02 -20.15 -51.37
CA ASP A 368 6.12 -19.65 -52.45
C ASP A 368 4.67 -20.14 -52.29
N THR A 369 4.48 -21.26 -51.59
CA THR A 369 3.16 -21.86 -51.32
C THR A 369 2.43 -21.21 -50.13
N ASP A 370 3.12 -20.43 -49.31
CA ASP A 370 2.53 -19.77 -48.14
C ASP A 370 1.64 -18.60 -48.58
N HIS A 371 0.70 -18.22 -47.73
CA HIS A 371 -0.20 -17.11 -48.00
C HIS A 371 0.57 -15.82 -48.28
N GLN A 372 0.04 -14.97 -49.15
CA GLN A 372 0.70 -13.73 -49.57
C GLN A 372 1.10 -12.86 -48.37
N LEU A 373 0.21 -12.67 -47.40
CA LEU A 373 0.47 -11.85 -46.19
C LEU A 373 1.59 -12.42 -45.30
N VAL A 374 1.74 -13.76 -45.23
CA VAL A 374 2.87 -14.41 -44.54
C VAL A 374 4.19 -14.04 -45.22
N ARG A 375 4.23 -14.12 -46.54
CA ARG A 375 5.43 -13.79 -47.34
C ARG A 375 5.78 -12.30 -47.27
N GLU A 376 4.80 -11.42 -47.16
CA GLU A 376 5.01 -9.97 -47.01
C GLU A 376 5.58 -9.66 -45.65
N LEU A 377 5.02 -10.19 -44.56
CA LEU A 377 5.59 -10.04 -43.21
C LEU A 377 6.99 -10.64 -43.11
N TYR A 378 7.25 -11.78 -43.73
CA TYR A 378 8.58 -12.38 -43.77
C TYR A 378 9.60 -11.47 -44.43
N LYS A 379 9.25 -10.81 -45.55
CA LYS A 379 10.13 -9.82 -46.21
C LYS A 379 10.41 -8.63 -45.34
N ILE A 380 9.43 -8.15 -44.59
CA ILE A 380 9.62 -7.06 -43.61
C ILE A 380 10.61 -7.54 -42.54
N TRP A 381 10.40 -8.71 -41.96
CA TRP A 381 11.25 -9.26 -40.90
C TRP A 381 12.70 -9.47 -41.36
N ASP A 382 12.91 -10.06 -42.54
CA ASP A 382 14.23 -10.37 -43.11
C ASP A 382 15.06 -9.10 -43.46
N ASN A 383 14.37 -8.02 -43.84
CA ASN A 383 15.01 -6.75 -44.24
C ASN A 383 14.99 -5.65 -43.17
N LEU A 384 14.49 -5.96 -41.97
CA LEU A 384 14.28 -5.00 -40.90
C LEU A 384 15.62 -4.36 -40.44
N ASN A 385 15.64 -3.05 -40.33
CA ASN A 385 16.80 -2.31 -39.84
C ASN A 385 16.39 -0.98 -39.19
N SER A 386 17.32 -0.31 -38.52
CA SER A 386 17.05 0.93 -37.76
C SER A 386 16.62 2.14 -38.62
N ARG A 387 16.71 2.06 -39.95
CA ARG A 387 16.34 3.18 -40.82
C ARG A 387 14.90 3.10 -41.30
N ASN A 388 14.39 1.87 -41.51
CA ASN A 388 13.05 1.61 -42.04
C ASN A 388 12.06 1.11 -40.98
N MET A 389 12.51 0.83 -39.74
CA MET A 389 11.71 0.15 -38.72
C MET A 389 10.35 0.80 -38.40
N LEU A 390 10.20 2.12 -38.58
CA LEU A 390 8.91 2.79 -38.34
C LEU A 390 7.92 2.56 -39.50
N GLU A 391 8.43 2.59 -40.73
CA GLU A 391 7.65 2.25 -41.92
C GLU A 391 7.27 0.78 -41.89
N ASP A 392 8.22 -0.10 -41.60
CA ASP A 392 8.01 -1.54 -41.45
C ASP A 392 7.02 -1.87 -40.33
N TRP A 393 7.01 -1.09 -39.26
CA TRP A 393 6.00 -1.19 -38.20
C TRP A 393 4.59 -0.93 -38.73
N HIS A 394 4.38 0.17 -39.44
CA HIS A 394 3.08 0.50 -40.01
C HIS A 394 2.61 -0.51 -41.05
N ASP A 395 3.52 -0.98 -41.90
CA ASP A 395 3.22 -2.00 -42.89
C ASP A 395 2.82 -3.33 -42.22
N ALA A 396 3.52 -3.72 -41.15
CA ALA A 396 3.17 -4.93 -40.40
C ALA A 396 1.82 -4.79 -39.66
N GLU A 397 1.49 -3.62 -39.10
CA GLU A 397 0.17 -3.35 -38.52
C GLU A 397 -0.93 -3.45 -39.57
N GLN A 398 -0.74 -2.87 -40.75
CA GLN A 398 -1.71 -2.94 -41.84
C GLN A 398 -1.93 -4.38 -42.30
N ILE A 399 -0.86 -5.17 -42.47
CA ILE A 399 -0.98 -6.59 -42.85
C ILE A 399 -1.75 -7.39 -41.80
N ARG A 400 -1.50 -7.12 -40.53
CA ARG A 400 -2.25 -7.75 -39.42
C ARG A 400 -3.73 -7.40 -39.45
N GLU A 401 -4.09 -6.15 -39.66
CA GLU A 401 -5.48 -5.70 -39.77
C GLU A 401 -6.18 -6.36 -40.97
N GLU A 402 -5.54 -6.38 -42.15
CA GLU A 402 -6.05 -7.07 -43.33
C GLU A 402 -6.28 -8.56 -43.07
N SER A 403 -5.35 -9.21 -42.38
CA SER A 403 -5.48 -10.65 -42.04
C SER A 403 -6.70 -10.92 -41.14
N LEU A 404 -6.99 -10.02 -40.19
CA LEU A 404 -8.17 -10.13 -39.32
C LEU A 404 -9.47 -9.97 -40.11
N GLU A 405 -9.50 -9.06 -41.06
CA GLU A 405 -10.64 -8.84 -41.95
C GLU A 405 -10.87 -10.06 -42.85
N LEU A 406 -9.82 -10.53 -43.52
CA LEU A 406 -9.89 -11.73 -44.37
C LEU A 406 -10.32 -12.99 -43.60
N PHE A 407 -9.82 -13.16 -42.37
CA PHE A 407 -10.23 -14.25 -41.49
C PHE A 407 -11.72 -14.14 -41.12
N SER A 408 -12.19 -12.94 -40.80
CA SER A 408 -13.60 -12.71 -40.47
C SER A 408 -14.55 -12.99 -41.61
N HIS A 409 -14.08 -12.87 -42.85
CA HIS A 409 -14.82 -13.22 -44.08
C HIS A 409 -14.60 -14.67 -44.56
N GLY A 410 -13.85 -15.47 -43.81
CA GLY A 410 -13.57 -16.87 -44.16
C GLY A 410 -12.62 -17.07 -45.36
N MET A 411 -11.86 -16.03 -45.73
CA MET A 411 -10.89 -16.06 -46.82
C MET A 411 -9.49 -16.52 -46.38
N VAL A 412 -9.21 -16.50 -45.10
CA VAL A 412 -7.99 -17.01 -44.47
C VAL A 412 -8.39 -18.07 -43.45
N ASP A 413 -7.70 -19.19 -43.41
CA ASP A 413 -7.91 -20.24 -42.43
C ASP A 413 -7.21 -19.96 -41.10
N LEU A 414 -7.55 -20.72 -40.05
CA LEU A 414 -7.01 -20.53 -38.71
C LEU A 414 -5.49 -20.73 -38.64
N LYS A 415 -4.94 -21.67 -39.44
CA LYS A 415 -3.50 -21.95 -39.45
C LYS A 415 -2.73 -20.76 -40.02
N THR A 416 -3.15 -20.28 -41.18
CA THR A 416 -2.55 -19.10 -41.85
C THR A 416 -2.66 -17.86 -40.95
N ARG A 417 -3.79 -17.67 -40.29
CA ARG A 417 -3.94 -16.59 -39.33
C ARG A 417 -2.92 -16.67 -38.16
N ALA A 418 -2.73 -17.88 -37.59
CA ALA A 418 -1.76 -18.09 -36.51
C ALA A 418 -0.32 -17.83 -36.98
N GLU A 419 0.02 -18.21 -38.23
CA GLU A 419 1.33 -17.92 -38.84
C GLU A 419 1.55 -16.40 -39.00
N ILE A 420 0.54 -15.67 -39.50
CA ILE A 420 0.59 -14.20 -39.64
C ILE A 420 0.76 -13.54 -38.26
N GLU A 421 0.00 -14.00 -37.28
CA GLU A 421 0.08 -13.46 -35.90
C GLU A 421 1.47 -13.67 -35.29
N ALA A 422 2.03 -14.88 -35.39
CA ALA A 422 3.37 -15.16 -34.86
C ALA A 422 4.46 -14.33 -35.59
N MET A 423 4.35 -14.19 -36.91
CA MET A 423 5.29 -13.37 -37.70
C MET A 423 5.20 -11.89 -37.34
N TYR A 424 3.97 -11.37 -37.19
CA TYR A 424 3.77 -9.97 -36.74
C TYR A 424 4.45 -9.70 -35.40
N TRP A 425 4.28 -10.59 -34.43
CA TRP A 425 4.92 -10.41 -33.11
C TRP A 425 6.44 -10.55 -33.19
N SER A 426 6.97 -11.40 -34.07
CA SER A 426 8.41 -11.49 -34.32
C SER A 426 8.97 -10.18 -34.89
N VAL A 427 8.28 -9.55 -35.83
CA VAL A 427 8.61 -8.21 -36.35
C VAL A 427 8.62 -7.18 -35.20
N CYS A 428 7.59 -7.20 -34.36
CA CYS A 428 7.51 -6.29 -33.21
C CYS A 428 8.66 -6.47 -32.22
N HIS A 429 9.07 -7.71 -31.93
CA HIS A 429 10.21 -7.99 -31.05
C HIS A 429 11.53 -7.47 -31.61
N GLU A 430 11.76 -7.66 -32.92
CA GLU A 430 12.96 -7.17 -33.57
C GLU A 430 12.99 -5.62 -33.61
N ILE A 431 11.87 -4.97 -33.95
CA ILE A 431 11.72 -3.51 -33.87
C ILE A 431 12.04 -2.98 -32.47
N ASN A 432 11.52 -3.64 -31.42
CA ASN A 432 11.79 -3.27 -30.04
C ASN A 432 13.28 -3.40 -29.68
N THR A 433 13.94 -4.41 -30.24
CA THR A 433 15.39 -4.62 -30.06
C THR A 433 16.21 -3.53 -30.72
N LEU A 434 15.86 -3.16 -31.96
CA LEU A 434 16.49 -2.07 -32.70
C LEU A 434 16.25 -0.70 -32.02
N ALA A 435 15.01 -0.44 -31.57
CA ALA A 435 14.64 0.80 -30.90
C ALA A 435 15.44 1.05 -29.60
N LYS A 436 15.77 0.00 -28.83
CA LYS A 436 16.62 0.11 -27.63
C LYS A 436 18.04 0.61 -27.93
N GLY A 437 18.54 0.44 -29.13
CA GLY A 437 19.85 0.96 -29.57
C GLY A 437 19.84 2.45 -29.93
N MET A 438 18.67 3.09 -30.01
CA MET A 438 18.53 4.47 -30.47
C MET A 438 18.65 5.49 -29.34
N LYS A 439 19.21 6.68 -29.66
CA LYS A 439 19.24 7.84 -28.73
C LYS A 439 17.85 8.44 -28.52
N HIS A 440 16.99 8.40 -29.53
CA HIS A 440 15.61 8.89 -29.50
C HIS A 440 14.71 7.82 -30.10
N VAL A 441 13.86 7.24 -29.26
CA VAL A 441 12.83 6.29 -29.69
C VAL A 441 11.60 7.08 -30.12
N PRO A 442 11.01 6.80 -31.30
CA PRO A 442 9.74 7.39 -31.74
C PRO A 442 8.64 7.18 -30.71
N ASP A 443 7.76 8.15 -30.53
CA ASP A 443 6.70 8.11 -29.52
C ASP A 443 5.79 6.89 -29.67
N GLU A 444 5.52 6.48 -30.90
CA GLU A 444 4.71 5.31 -31.27
C GLU A 444 5.31 4.00 -30.77
N LEU A 445 6.64 3.89 -30.73
CA LEU A 445 7.34 2.68 -30.26
C LEU A 445 7.62 2.66 -28.75
N ARG A 446 7.35 3.74 -28.02
CA ARG A 446 7.64 3.82 -26.57
C ARG A 446 6.86 2.80 -25.73
N ASN A 447 5.66 2.44 -26.18
CA ASN A 447 4.81 1.49 -25.49
C ASN A 447 5.06 0.03 -25.91
N LEU A 448 5.98 -0.21 -26.83
CA LEU A 448 6.22 -1.54 -27.39
C LEU A 448 6.72 -2.53 -26.33
N ASP A 449 7.58 -2.07 -25.40
CA ASP A 449 8.02 -2.90 -24.26
C ASP A 449 6.83 -3.41 -23.41
N LYS A 450 5.81 -2.58 -23.20
CA LYS A 450 4.60 -2.95 -22.46
C LYS A 450 3.72 -3.93 -23.26
N LEU A 451 3.60 -3.69 -24.56
CA LEU A 451 2.81 -4.53 -25.47
C LEU A 451 3.39 -5.95 -25.55
N LEU A 452 4.73 -6.03 -25.62
CA LEU A 452 5.48 -7.28 -25.76
C LEU A 452 5.81 -7.98 -24.44
N ALA A 453 5.42 -7.38 -23.30
CA ALA A 453 5.70 -7.97 -21.99
C ALA A 453 4.94 -9.29 -21.81
N ASP A 454 5.63 -10.28 -21.26
CA ASP A 454 5.01 -11.51 -20.79
C ASP A 454 3.97 -11.20 -19.71
N LYS A 455 2.94 -12.02 -19.63
CA LYS A 455 1.99 -12.00 -18.51
C LYS A 455 2.40 -13.07 -17.53
N TYR A 456 2.74 -12.66 -16.30
CA TYR A 456 3.05 -13.56 -15.20
C TYR A 456 1.81 -13.63 -14.30
N PHE A 457 1.14 -14.79 -14.28
CA PHE A 457 -0.03 -15.03 -13.44
C PHE A 457 0.43 -15.42 -12.05
N CYS A 458 0.06 -14.59 -11.09
CA CYS A 458 0.49 -14.70 -9.70
C CYS A 458 -0.68 -15.05 -8.80
N ASN A 459 -0.46 -15.96 -7.86
CA ASN A 459 -1.47 -16.39 -6.89
C ASN A 459 -1.70 -15.28 -5.85
N PHE A 460 -2.61 -14.38 -6.12
CA PHE A 460 -3.10 -13.32 -5.21
C PHE A 460 -4.30 -12.62 -5.82
N SER A 461 -5.03 -11.83 -5.05
CA SER A 461 -6.01 -10.85 -5.51
C SER A 461 -5.46 -9.45 -5.32
N LEU A 462 -5.42 -8.66 -6.38
CA LEU A 462 -5.01 -7.25 -6.32
C LEU A 462 -5.97 -6.43 -5.44
N PHE A 463 -7.25 -6.72 -5.56
CA PHE A 463 -8.34 -6.01 -4.85
C PHE A 463 -8.25 -6.23 -3.34
N GLN A 464 -7.92 -7.45 -2.93
CA GLN A 464 -7.77 -7.81 -1.52
C GLN A 464 -6.45 -7.32 -0.94
N SER A 465 -5.33 -7.52 -1.65
CA SER A 465 -4.00 -7.34 -1.07
C SER A 465 -3.37 -5.98 -1.35
N LEU A 466 -3.75 -5.30 -2.46
CA LEU A 466 -3.14 -4.05 -2.92
C LEU A 466 -4.20 -3.06 -3.44
N PRO A 467 -5.25 -2.77 -2.66
CA PRO A 467 -6.36 -1.92 -3.13
C PRO A 467 -5.92 -0.53 -3.59
N ASP A 468 -4.92 0.09 -2.96
CA ASP A 468 -4.42 1.40 -3.40
C ASP A 468 -3.72 1.34 -4.76
N SER A 469 -3.15 0.19 -5.15
CA SER A 469 -2.58 0.03 -6.49
C SER A 469 -3.67 0.09 -7.57
N TRP A 470 -4.82 -0.53 -7.31
CA TRP A 470 -5.97 -0.51 -8.19
C TRP A 470 -6.72 0.83 -8.14
N ALA A 471 -7.09 1.30 -6.95
CA ALA A 471 -8.02 2.42 -6.78
C ALA A 471 -7.39 3.78 -7.10
N ILE A 472 -6.09 3.94 -6.86
CA ILE A 472 -5.40 5.24 -6.96
C ILE A 472 -4.02 5.14 -7.63
N ASP A 473 -3.71 4.06 -8.34
CA ASP A 473 -2.40 3.85 -8.97
C ASP A 473 -1.21 4.01 -8.01
N GLN A 474 -1.36 3.66 -6.72
CA GLN A 474 -0.24 3.70 -5.78
C GLN A 474 0.85 2.73 -6.24
N LEU A 475 2.06 3.24 -6.39
CA LEU A 475 3.23 2.43 -6.73
C LEU A 475 3.75 1.71 -5.48
N PHE A 476 3.98 0.40 -5.60
CA PHE A 476 4.68 -0.41 -4.60
C PHE A 476 5.94 -1.01 -5.23
N PRO A 477 7.07 -1.10 -4.50
CA PRO A 477 8.23 -1.84 -4.99
C PRO A 477 7.90 -3.32 -5.14
N VAL A 478 8.20 -3.87 -6.31
CA VAL A 478 8.02 -5.30 -6.61
C VAL A 478 9.32 -5.85 -7.17
N MET A 479 9.77 -7.01 -6.68
CA MET A 479 10.93 -7.68 -7.21
C MET A 479 10.92 -9.18 -6.89
N PRO A 480 11.65 -10.02 -7.65
CA PRO A 480 11.93 -11.39 -7.24
C PRO A 480 12.65 -11.43 -5.89
N ILE A 481 12.31 -12.40 -5.02
CA ILE A 481 13.04 -12.58 -3.75
C ILE A 481 14.22 -13.54 -3.86
N GLN A 482 14.39 -14.19 -5.02
CA GLN A 482 15.41 -15.19 -5.32
C GLN A 482 16.06 -14.95 -6.67
N ARG A 483 17.19 -15.63 -6.95
CA ARG A 483 17.93 -15.61 -8.21
C ARG A 483 18.46 -14.22 -8.62
N LEU A 484 18.68 -13.35 -7.66
CA LEU A 484 19.13 -11.99 -7.94
C LEU A 484 20.65 -11.90 -8.25
N ASN A 485 21.36 -13.02 -8.18
CA ASN A 485 22.72 -13.22 -8.71
C ASN A 485 22.71 -13.60 -10.22
N GLU A 486 21.53 -13.81 -10.82
CA GLU A 486 21.32 -14.08 -12.24
C GLU A 486 20.76 -12.84 -12.95
N ARG A 487 21.05 -12.72 -14.24
CA ARG A 487 20.45 -11.64 -15.05
C ARG A 487 19.01 -11.97 -15.37
N PRO A 488 18.03 -11.11 -15.07
CA PRO A 488 16.66 -11.28 -15.53
C PRO A 488 16.61 -11.17 -17.07
N THR A 489 16.00 -12.16 -17.71
CA THR A 489 15.96 -12.28 -19.17
C THR A 489 14.60 -11.96 -19.77
N ARG A 490 13.57 -11.84 -18.92
CA ARG A 490 12.19 -11.55 -19.31
C ARG A 490 11.74 -10.21 -18.79
N LYS A 491 10.71 -9.66 -19.41
CA LYS A 491 9.98 -8.48 -18.96
C LYS A 491 8.52 -8.84 -18.82
N ALA A 492 7.91 -8.55 -17.70
CA ALA A 492 6.54 -8.98 -17.40
C ALA A 492 5.66 -7.84 -16.88
N THR A 493 4.37 -8.01 -17.08
CA THR A 493 3.31 -7.45 -16.24
C THR A 493 2.78 -8.56 -15.35
N LEU A 494 2.34 -8.23 -14.13
CA LEU A 494 1.82 -9.21 -13.19
C LEU A 494 0.29 -9.20 -13.26
N GLN A 495 -0.29 -10.37 -13.44
CA GLN A 495 -1.74 -10.59 -13.44
C GLN A 495 -2.09 -11.31 -12.14
N ASP A 496 -3.17 -10.90 -11.49
CA ASP A 496 -3.74 -11.66 -10.37
C ASP A 496 -4.60 -12.83 -10.89
N ILE A 497 -5.19 -13.60 -9.97
CA ILE A 497 -6.05 -14.74 -10.33
C ILE A 497 -7.54 -14.38 -10.36
N THR A 498 -7.91 -13.13 -10.20
CA THR A 498 -9.30 -12.69 -10.35
C THR A 498 -9.70 -12.71 -11.84
N CYS A 499 -11.00 -12.78 -12.11
CA CYS A 499 -11.48 -12.73 -13.51
C CYS A 499 -11.55 -11.29 -14.06
N ASP A 500 -11.22 -10.28 -13.26
CA ASP A 500 -11.30 -8.88 -13.68
C ASP A 500 -10.05 -8.42 -14.43
N SER A 501 -10.24 -7.70 -15.53
CA SER A 501 -9.14 -7.16 -16.34
C SER A 501 -8.27 -6.11 -15.62
N ASP A 502 -8.77 -5.51 -14.53
CA ASP A 502 -8.06 -4.56 -13.69
C ASP A 502 -7.16 -5.26 -12.65
N GLY A 503 -7.30 -6.57 -12.44
CA GLY A 503 -6.47 -7.38 -11.56
C GLY A 503 -5.04 -7.54 -12.06
N LYS A 504 -4.31 -6.43 -12.20
CA LYS A 504 -2.94 -6.41 -12.73
C LYS A 504 -2.07 -5.33 -12.12
N ILE A 505 -0.79 -5.63 -11.94
CA ILE A 505 0.24 -4.62 -11.65
C ILE A 505 1.00 -4.34 -12.96
N ALA A 506 0.95 -3.09 -13.42
CA ALA A 506 1.55 -2.65 -14.68
C ALA A 506 2.47 -1.42 -14.52
N ASN A 507 2.77 -1.02 -13.28
CA ASN A 507 3.70 0.05 -12.95
C ASN A 507 4.68 -0.43 -11.88
N PHE A 508 5.96 -0.32 -12.13
CA PHE A 508 7.04 -0.88 -11.32
C PHE A 508 8.15 0.14 -11.09
N VAL A 509 8.92 -0.08 -10.02
CA VAL A 509 10.19 0.64 -9.80
C VAL A 509 11.29 -0.11 -10.52
N SER A 510 12.00 0.56 -11.43
CA SER A 510 13.14 -0.02 -12.13
C SER A 510 14.20 1.05 -12.42
N GLY A 511 15.45 0.82 -11.98
CA GLY A 511 16.56 1.75 -12.21
C GLY A 511 16.31 3.18 -11.72
N GLY A 512 15.56 3.35 -10.61
CA GLY A 512 15.19 4.65 -10.07
C GLY A 512 14.16 5.43 -10.92
N ARG A 513 13.34 4.71 -11.71
CA ARG A 513 12.27 5.27 -12.54
C ARG A 513 11.03 4.39 -12.46
N THR A 514 9.88 4.95 -12.81
CA THR A 514 8.69 4.15 -13.06
C THR A 514 8.82 3.46 -14.41
N SER A 515 8.57 2.15 -14.44
CA SER A 515 8.57 1.28 -15.62
C SER A 515 7.21 0.62 -15.78
N HIS A 516 6.78 0.37 -17.01
CA HIS A 516 5.56 -0.39 -17.28
C HIS A 516 5.78 -1.91 -17.35
N VAL A 517 6.99 -2.35 -17.12
CA VAL A 517 7.37 -3.77 -17.10
C VAL A 517 8.34 -4.05 -15.96
N LEU A 518 8.20 -5.23 -15.36
CA LEU A 518 9.10 -5.76 -14.35
C LEU A 518 10.11 -6.69 -15.03
N PRO A 519 11.42 -6.44 -14.88
CA PRO A 519 12.43 -7.44 -15.26
C PRO A 519 12.33 -8.67 -14.35
N VAL A 520 12.22 -9.86 -14.94
CA VAL A 520 12.04 -11.13 -14.23
C VAL A 520 12.84 -12.25 -14.89
N HIS A 521 12.97 -13.37 -14.19
CA HIS A 521 13.65 -14.56 -14.72
C HIS A 521 12.64 -15.51 -15.37
N ALA A 522 13.02 -16.18 -16.43
CA ALA A 522 12.22 -17.27 -16.97
C ALA A 522 11.96 -18.34 -15.89
N LEU A 523 10.73 -18.87 -15.86
CA LEU A 523 10.37 -19.93 -14.93
C LEU A 523 11.19 -21.20 -15.21
N ARG A 524 11.53 -21.91 -14.14
CA ARG A 524 12.18 -23.22 -14.21
C ARG A 524 11.18 -24.31 -13.79
N ARG A 525 11.22 -25.41 -14.48
CA ARG A 525 10.32 -26.53 -14.17
C ARG A 525 10.58 -27.05 -12.75
N ASN A 526 9.51 -27.22 -11.97
CA ASN A 526 9.53 -27.70 -10.58
C ASN A 526 10.34 -26.82 -9.59
N GLU A 527 10.55 -25.56 -9.92
CA GLU A 527 11.16 -24.58 -9.01
C GLU A 527 10.15 -23.46 -8.77
N PRO A 528 9.68 -23.23 -7.54
CA PRO A 528 8.78 -22.14 -7.25
C PRO A 528 9.48 -20.80 -7.51
N TYR A 529 8.73 -19.83 -8.05
CA TYR A 529 9.24 -18.50 -8.31
C TYR A 529 8.42 -17.47 -7.55
N TYR A 530 9.07 -16.85 -6.55
CA TYR A 530 8.44 -15.91 -5.64
C TYR A 530 8.76 -14.47 -6.00
N LEU A 531 7.73 -13.61 -5.91
CA LEU A 531 7.87 -12.17 -5.99
C LEU A 531 7.47 -11.56 -4.64
N GLY A 532 8.23 -10.59 -4.18
CA GLY A 532 7.88 -9.76 -3.03
C GLY A 532 7.28 -8.43 -3.47
N VAL A 533 6.18 -8.04 -2.86
CA VAL A 533 5.62 -6.69 -2.93
C VAL A 533 5.89 -6.02 -1.59
N PHE A 534 6.67 -4.94 -1.61
CA PHE A 534 7.21 -4.31 -0.40
C PHE A 534 6.43 -3.06 -0.02
N LEU A 535 6.60 -2.62 1.24
CA LEU A 535 6.02 -1.40 1.81
C LEU A 535 4.49 -1.41 1.87
N VAL A 536 3.88 -2.59 2.07
CA VAL A 536 2.43 -2.79 2.06
C VAL A 536 1.78 -2.65 3.45
N GLY A 537 2.56 -2.34 4.49
CA GLY A 537 2.08 -2.30 5.88
C GLY A 537 1.10 -1.18 6.21
N ALA A 538 0.91 -0.19 5.32
CA ALA A 538 0.01 0.92 5.53
C ALA A 538 -1.19 0.84 4.57
N TYR A 539 -2.40 0.79 5.12
CA TYR A 539 -3.71 0.81 4.47
C TYR A 539 -4.12 -0.47 3.71
N GLN A 540 -3.20 -1.24 3.16
CA GLN A 540 -3.54 -2.30 2.20
C GLN A 540 -4.40 -3.41 2.83
N GLU A 541 -4.04 -3.92 3.98
CA GLU A 541 -4.76 -5.03 4.63
C GLU A 541 -6.21 -4.70 5.02
N ILE A 542 -6.50 -3.45 5.32
CA ILE A 542 -7.80 -3.03 5.86
C ILE A 542 -8.72 -2.36 4.83
N LEU A 543 -8.22 -2.05 3.65
CA LEU A 543 -8.98 -1.52 2.52
C LEU A 543 -9.28 -2.60 1.47
N GLY A 544 -8.89 -3.85 1.71
CA GLY A 544 -9.11 -4.96 0.80
C GLY A 544 -10.59 -5.22 0.51
N ASP A 545 -10.88 -5.78 -0.66
CA ASP A 545 -12.23 -6.10 -1.13
C ASP A 545 -12.30 -7.55 -1.65
N LEU A 546 -13.37 -8.24 -1.32
CA LEU A 546 -13.63 -9.66 -1.60
C LEU A 546 -14.01 -9.94 -3.08
N HIS A 547 -13.37 -9.29 -4.04
CA HIS A 547 -13.66 -9.56 -5.45
C HIS A 547 -13.39 -11.04 -5.79
N ASN A 548 -14.35 -11.70 -6.46
CA ASN A 548 -14.39 -13.15 -6.68
C ASN A 548 -14.32 -14.01 -5.38
N LEU A 549 -14.61 -13.44 -4.23
CA LEU A 549 -14.54 -14.09 -2.91
C LEU A 549 -13.15 -14.60 -2.54
N PHE A 550 -12.09 -13.95 -3.01
CA PHE A 550 -10.76 -14.10 -2.44
C PHE A 550 -10.69 -13.32 -1.12
N GLY A 551 -10.45 -14.02 -0.03
CA GLY A 551 -10.39 -13.46 1.31
C GLY A 551 -9.00 -12.95 1.71
N ASP A 552 -8.82 -12.68 3.00
CA ASP A 552 -7.52 -12.30 3.56
C ASP A 552 -6.48 -13.38 3.32
N THR A 553 -5.24 -12.95 3.08
CA THR A 553 -4.11 -13.87 2.88
C THR A 553 -3.58 -14.41 4.21
N ASN A 554 -2.87 -15.54 4.17
CA ASN A 554 -2.07 -15.98 5.30
C ASN A 554 -1.17 -14.83 5.78
N ALA A 555 -1.05 -14.63 7.09
CA ALA A 555 -0.18 -13.63 7.67
C ALA A 555 0.74 -14.23 8.74
N VAL A 556 2.02 -13.85 8.72
CA VAL A 556 3.04 -14.40 9.61
C VAL A 556 3.78 -13.28 10.30
N HIS A 557 3.83 -13.31 11.63
CA HIS A 557 4.58 -12.38 12.45
C HIS A 557 5.97 -12.95 12.73
N LEU A 558 7.00 -12.18 12.41
CA LEU A 558 8.41 -12.59 12.47
C LEU A 558 9.19 -11.56 13.27
N SER A 559 9.71 -11.95 14.44
CA SER A 559 10.61 -11.14 15.26
C SER A 559 12.04 -11.66 15.23
N VAL A 560 12.97 -10.80 15.63
CA VAL A 560 14.37 -11.15 15.76
C VAL A 560 14.67 -11.60 17.18
N LYS A 561 14.99 -12.89 17.38
CA LYS A 561 15.39 -13.46 18.68
C LYS A 561 16.66 -14.30 18.49
N ASP A 562 17.54 -14.25 19.47
CA ASP A 562 18.76 -15.10 19.54
C ASP A 562 19.63 -15.12 18.25
N GLY A 563 19.61 -14.02 17.50
CA GLY A 563 20.42 -13.86 16.28
C GLY A 563 19.79 -14.38 15.00
N SER A 564 18.58 -14.95 15.04
CA SER A 564 17.81 -15.44 13.91
C SER A 564 16.38 -14.88 13.95
N TYR A 565 15.55 -15.27 12.97
CA TYR A 565 14.11 -14.99 13.04
C TYR A 565 13.40 -16.01 13.94
N HIS A 566 12.29 -15.57 14.48
CA HIS A 566 11.34 -16.40 15.22
C HIS A 566 9.95 -16.16 14.66
N ILE A 567 9.23 -17.22 14.35
CA ILE A 567 7.82 -17.15 13.96
C ILE A 567 7.01 -17.01 15.25
N ASP A 568 6.54 -15.80 15.53
CA ASP A 568 5.76 -15.51 16.74
C ASP A 568 4.31 -15.98 16.61
N GLN A 569 3.72 -15.81 15.41
CA GLN A 569 2.34 -16.17 15.14
C GLN A 569 2.14 -16.43 13.64
N ILE A 570 1.35 -17.43 13.33
CA ILE A 570 0.77 -17.67 12.01
C ILE A 570 -0.73 -17.41 12.15
N ILE A 571 -1.27 -16.61 11.25
CA ILE A 571 -2.69 -16.33 11.12
C ILE A 571 -3.10 -16.86 9.76
N ASP A 572 -3.94 -17.90 9.77
CA ASP A 572 -4.45 -18.47 8.53
C ASP A 572 -5.31 -17.45 7.80
N GLY A 573 -5.21 -17.44 6.49
CA GLY A 573 -6.09 -16.66 5.63
C GLY A 573 -7.52 -17.19 5.65
N GLU A 574 -8.45 -16.42 5.10
CA GLU A 574 -9.86 -16.79 5.14
C GLU A 574 -10.16 -18.05 4.32
N THR A 575 -10.99 -18.89 4.89
CA THR A 575 -11.52 -20.10 4.26
C THR A 575 -12.70 -19.79 3.33
N VAL A 576 -13.03 -20.72 2.44
CA VAL A 576 -14.22 -20.62 1.58
C VAL A 576 -15.51 -20.47 2.40
N GLU A 577 -15.61 -21.15 3.56
CA GLU A 577 -16.78 -21.04 4.46
C GLU A 577 -16.92 -19.61 5.01
N GLU A 578 -15.83 -19.00 5.48
CA GLU A 578 -15.82 -17.67 6.08
C GLU A 578 -16.20 -16.57 5.07
N VAL A 579 -15.63 -16.58 3.87
CA VAL A 579 -16.00 -15.58 2.84
C VAL A 579 -17.42 -15.77 2.34
N LEU A 580 -17.94 -17.01 2.28
CA LEU A 580 -19.34 -17.28 1.96
C LEU A 580 -20.29 -16.76 3.05
N GLU A 581 -19.95 -16.92 4.33
CA GLU A 581 -20.74 -16.39 5.45
C GLU A 581 -20.74 -14.86 5.45
N TYR A 582 -19.61 -14.23 5.13
CA TYR A 582 -19.50 -12.77 5.02
C TYR A 582 -20.49 -12.19 3.99
N VAL A 583 -20.70 -12.88 2.87
CA VAL A 583 -21.70 -12.50 1.85
C VAL A 583 -23.05 -13.20 2.05
N GLN A 584 -23.35 -13.65 3.27
CA GLN A 584 -24.64 -14.15 3.76
C GLN A 584 -25.08 -15.52 3.21
N TYR A 585 -24.21 -16.31 2.62
CA TYR A 585 -24.49 -17.72 2.42
C TYR A 585 -24.38 -18.47 3.76
N ASN A 586 -25.22 -19.50 3.92
CA ASN A 586 -25.13 -20.39 5.07
C ASN A 586 -24.57 -21.74 4.62
N PRO A 587 -23.33 -22.10 4.97
CA PRO A 587 -22.66 -23.32 4.51
C PRO A 587 -23.44 -24.59 4.81
N LYS A 588 -24.08 -24.69 5.99
CA LYS A 588 -24.92 -25.83 6.36
C LYS A 588 -26.13 -26.00 5.44
N LYS A 589 -26.76 -24.89 5.01
CA LYS A 589 -27.83 -24.92 4.03
C LYS A 589 -27.36 -25.35 2.65
N LEU A 590 -26.18 -24.87 2.22
CA LEU A 590 -25.58 -25.26 0.95
C LEU A 590 -25.31 -26.78 0.90
N VAL A 591 -24.66 -27.32 1.92
CA VAL A 591 -24.41 -28.78 2.05
C VAL A 591 -25.72 -29.57 2.00
N ARG A 592 -26.75 -29.13 2.74
CA ARG A 592 -28.06 -29.83 2.74
C ARG A 592 -28.72 -29.81 1.34
N GLN A 593 -28.64 -28.72 0.62
CA GLN A 593 -29.17 -28.64 -0.75
C GLN A 593 -28.45 -29.64 -1.68
N LEU A 594 -27.14 -29.75 -1.53
CA LEU A 594 -26.34 -30.70 -2.31
C LEU A 594 -26.65 -32.16 -1.93
N GLU A 595 -26.84 -32.46 -0.66
CA GLU A 595 -27.27 -33.81 -0.21
C GLU A 595 -28.59 -34.25 -0.87
N ILE A 596 -29.55 -33.33 -0.96
CA ILE A 596 -30.82 -33.57 -1.65
C ILE A 596 -30.58 -33.80 -3.15
N TRP A 597 -29.76 -32.99 -3.77
CA TRP A 597 -29.46 -33.10 -5.22
C TRP A 597 -28.69 -34.39 -5.55
N VAL A 598 -27.67 -34.74 -4.76
CA VAL A 598 -26.90 -35.99 -4.89
C VAL A 598 -27.84 -37.20 -4.72
N THR A 599 -28.71 -37.23 -3.70
CA THR A 599 -29.68 -38.29 -3.48
C THR A 599 -30.60 -38.49 -4.67
N LYS A 600 -31.06 -37.38 -5.28
CA LYS A 600 -31.89 -37.43 -6.48
C LYS A 600 -31.11 -37.97 -7.69
N SER A 601 -29.84 -37.54 -7.85
CA SER A 601 -28.99 -37.98 -8.97
C SER A 601 -28.66 -39.47 -8.88
N VAL A 602 -28.39 -40.00 -7.71
CA VAL A 602 -28.20 -41.43 -7.45
C VAL A 602 -29.48 -42.22 -7.79
N LYS A 603 -30.65 -41.76 -7.33
CA LYS A 603 -31.96 -42.41 -7.64
C LYS A 603 -32.26 -42.38 -9.14
N GLN A 604 -31.78 -41.41 -9.89
CA GLN A 604 -31.92 -41.30 -11.33
C GLN A 604 -30.87 -42.11 -12.10
N GLY A 605 -29.95 -42.79 -11.44
CA GLY A 605 -28.86 -43.55 -12.05
C GLY A 605 -27.83 -42.69 -12.79
N LYS A 606 -27.72 -41.38 -12.48
CA LYS A 606 -26.74 -40.47 -13.08
C LYS A 606 -25.35 -40.66 -12.51
N ILE A 607 -25.27 -40.99 -11.25
CA ILE A 607 -24.04 -41.26 -10.47
C ILE A 607 -24.29 -42.44 -9.54
N SER A 608 -23.25 -43.16 -9.18
CA SER A 608 -23.28 -44.19 -8.15
C SER A 608 -23.39 -43.57 -6.74
N LEU A 609 -23.72 -44.41 -5.75
CA LEU A 609 -23.73 -43.96 -4.35
C LEU A 609 -22.31 -43.56 -3.89
N GLU A 610 -21.29 -44.24 -4.38
CA GLU A 610 -19.89 -43.99 -4.03
C GLU A 610 -19.41 -42.65 -4.56
N GLU A 611 -19.66 -42.36 -5.85
CA GLU A 611 -19.38 -41.03 -6.46
C GLU A 611 -20.12 -39.90 -5.73
N GLY A 612 -21.37 -40.15 -5.34
CA GLY A 612 -22.14 -39.17 -4.55
C GLY A 612 -21.55 -38.87 -3.17
N LYS A 613 -21.02 -39.91 -2.49
CA LYS A 613 -20.33 -39.74 -1.20
C LYS A 613 -19.00 -38.97 -1.39
N GLU A 614 -18.23 -39.31 -2.42
CA GLU A 614 -16.97 -38.65 -2.74
C GLU A 614 -17.19 -37.17 -3.06
N PHE A 615 -18.18 -36.86 -3.90
CA PHE A 615 -18.56 -35.46 -4.20
C PHE A 615 -18.89 -34.65 -2.94
N LEU A 616 -19.75 -35.21 -2.05
CA LEU A 616 -20.12 -34.52 -0.81
C LEU A 616 -18.93 -34.37 0.17
N SER A 617 -18.03 -35.35 0.19
CA SER A 617 -16.79 -35.27 0.99
C SER A 617 -15.89 -34.15 0.50
N ASN A 618 -15.61 -34.11 -0.80
CA ASN A 618 -14.79 -33.09 -1.44
C ASN A 618 -15.38 -31.68 -1.27
N TYR A 619 -16.72 -31.57 -1.45
CA TYR A 619 -17.37 -30.27 -1.23
C TYR A 619 -17.24 -29.78 0.22
N ARG A 620 -17.42 -30.68 1.21
CA ARG A 620 -17.29 -30.31 2.62
C ARG A 620 -15.86 -29.96 2.99
N SER A 621 -14.88 -30.73 2.53
CA SER A 621 -13.46 -30.39 2.78
C SER A 621 -13.06 -29.07 2.11
N GLY A 622 -13.54 -28.81 0.89
CA GLY A 622 -13.27 -27.57 0.19
C GLY A 622 -13.84 -26.30 0.85
N LEU A 623 -14.88 -26.44 1.71
CA LEU A 623 -15.37 -25.29 2.50
C LEU A 623 -14.35 -24.80 3.53
N TYR A 624 -13.47 -25.68 4.00
CA TYR A 624 -12.40 -25.35 4.97
C TYR A 624 -11.07 -25.05 4.30
N GLY A 625 -11.01 -25.12 2.98
CA GLY A 625 -9.81 -24.79 2.21
C GLY A 625 -9.56 -23.28 2.13
N TYR A 626 -8.32 -22.93 1.88
CA TYR A 626 -7.88 -21.55 1.61
C TYR A 626 -8.57 -21.01 0.34
N THR A 627 -8.84 -19.71 0.26
CA THR A 627 -9.53 -19.13 -0.90
C THR A 627 -8.64 -18.97 -2.14
N TYR A 628 -7.33 -19.07 -1.98
CA TYR A 628 -6.34 -19.01 -3.06
C TYR A 628 -5.97 -20.42 -3.57
N LEU A 629 -5.16 -20.47 -4.62
CA LEU A 629 -4.74 -21.75 -5.22
C LEU A 629 -3.61 -22.39 -4.39
N GLU A 630 -3.73 -23.70 -4.13
CA GLU A 630 -2.78 -24.52 -3.39
C GLU A 630 -1.78 -25.24 -4.32
#